data_14adf13560419ab4e2d01dd7b37e3d7b
#
_entry.id   14adf13560419ab4e2d01dd7b37e3d7b
#
_cell.length_a   1.000
_cell.length_b   1.000
_cell.length_c   1.000
_cell.angle_alpha   90.00
_cell.angle_beta   90.00
_cell.angle_gamma   90.00
#
_symmetry.space_group_name_H-M   'P 1'
#
loop_
_entity.id
_entity.type
_entity.pdbx_description
1 polymer ?
#
loop_
_entity_poly.entity_id
_entity_poly.type
_entity_poly.pdbx_seq_one_letter_code
_entity_poly.pdbx_strand_id
1 'polypeptide(L)'
;GTAPSGTGPLELEPGPARGEAAAGLDPLLAEAARKGASDLLLVAGAPVACRIHGRLAAGAGPVLEDGDVRALLQPLLNQRQLQELQRDRSVDVSFHRPGLGRFRANLHYQRGTLAGTIRLLPDRIPTLDSLHLPPGLRRLAEARQGLILVTGSTGSGKSSTLAALIDLVNATRRDHIVTIEDPVEYVHPNRSAIVEQIEVGQDAPDFAGALRSLLRQDPDVILVGEMRDPETMALVLAAAETGHLVLSTLHTNDASQAVSRILDSFPLGNQPQIRQQLSMALLAVVAQQLVPTRDGQGRWPAVELLNASHPVRNLIRKGDDHQLYTAMSTGKAEGMVTMEQSLAELVRAGRITRETAAAHCFRSDELPRYLR
;
A
#
# COMPACT_ATOMS: atom_id res chain seq x y z
N GLY A 1 6.80 -37.86 4.69
CA GLY A 1 5.76 -37.39 5.56
C GLY A 1 4.87 -36.44 4.82
N THR A 2 3.66 -36.86 4.52
CA THR A 2 2.62 -36.15 3.80
C THR A 2 2.13 -34.96 4.61
N ALA A 3 2.09 -33.78 3.99
CA ALA A 3 1.43 -32.60 4.53
C ALA A 3 -0.10 -32.84 4.66
N PRO A 4 -0.76 -32.37 5.74
CA PRO A 4 -2.20 -32.53 5.88
C PRO A 4 -2.90 -31.55 4.94
N SER A 5 -3.62 -32.09 3.95
CA SER A 5 -4.59 -31.37 3.12
C SER A 5 -5.86 -31.13 3.94
N GLY A 6 -5.92 -30.00 4.63
CA GLY A 6 -7.11 -29.58 5.39
C GLY A 6 -8.10 -28.82 4.52
N THR A 7 -8.82 -29.49 3.64
CA THR A 7 -10.03 -29.00 2.97
C THR A 7 -11.27 -29.69 3.54
N GLY A 8 -11.51 -29.51 4.85
CA GLY A 8 -12.79 -29.86 5.47
C GLY A 8 -13.67 -28.61 5.57
N PRO A 9 -15.01 -28.76 5.56
CA PRO A 9 -15.91 -27.65 5.87
C PRO A 9 -15.58 -27.10 7.26
N LEU A 10 -15.74 -25.79 7.47
CA LEU A 10 -15.62 -25.15 8.77
C LEU A 10 -16.62 -25.83 9.73
N GLU A 11 -16.12 -26.72 10.58
CA GLU A 11 -16.94 -27.29 11.66
C GLU A 11 -17.16 -26.20 12.70
N LEU A 12 -18.37 -25.68 12.73
CA LEU A 12 -18.86 -24.73 13.72
C LEU A 12 -19.34 -25.55 14.92
N GLU A 13 -18.54 -25.67 15.95
CA GLU A 13 -19.03 -26.23 17.22
C GLU A 13 -20.11 -25.30 17.82
N PRO A 14 -21.23 -25.82 18.32
CA PRO A 14 -22.25 -25.02 18.98
C PRO A 14 -21.66 -24.42 20.27
N GLY A 15 -21.53 -23.08 20.28
CA GLY A 15 -21.07 -22.33 21.45
C GLY A 15 -22.12 -22.30 22.58
N PRO A 16 -21.70 -21.90 23.80
CA PRO A 16 -22.57 -21.85 24.97
C PRO A 16 -23.75 -20.86 24.80
N ALA A 17 -24.81 -21.16 25.50
CA ALA A 17 -26.11 -20.49 25.40
C ALA A 17 -26.05 -18.98 25.68
N ARG A 18 -26.99 -18.28 25.02
CA ARG A 18 -27.35 -16.86 25.13
C ARG A 18 -27.02 -16.24 26.47
N GLY A 19 -26.12 -15.24 26.51
CA GLY A 19 -25.86 -14.44 27.71
C GLY A 19 -24.79 -13.36 27.60
N GLU A 20 -23.88 -13.41 26.63
CA GLU A 20 -22.71 -12.50 26.57
C GLU A 20 -22.54 -11.72 25.25
N ALA A 21 -23.56 -11.66 24.40
CA ALA A 21 -23.53 -10.88 23.16
C ALA A 21 -23.55 -9.34 23.39
N ALA A 22 -23.50 -8.88 24.62
CA ALA A 22 -23.46 -7.47 25.01
C ALA A 22 -22.05 -6.87 25.12
N ALA A 23 -21.00 -7.60 24.76
CA ALA A 23 -19.69 -7.00 24.60
C ALA A 23 -19.71 -6.17 23.30
N GLY A 24 -19.54 -4.84 23.40
CA GLY A 24 -19.48 -3.94 22.25
C GLY A 24 -18.34 -4.32 21.27
N LEU A 25 -18.20 -3.59 20.18
CA LEU A 25 -17.20 -3.87 19.15
C LEU A 25 -15.74 -3.84 19.70
N ASP A 26 -15.43 -2.94 20.63
CA ASP A 26 -14.06 -2.72 21.11
C ASP A 26 -13.42 -3.96 21.76
N PRO A 27 -14.09 -4.77 22.59
CA PRO A 27 -13.54 -6.04 23.09
C PRO A 27 -13.21 -7.03 21.98
N LEU A 28 -14.02 -7.10 20.91
CA LEU A 28 -13.77 -7.99 19.77
C LEU A 28 -12.54 -7.53 18.98
N LEU A 29 -12.37 -6.23 18.77
CA LEU A 29 -11.19 -5.64 18.15
C LEU A 29 -9.92 -5.89 18.98
N ALA A 30 -9.99 -5.72 20.30
CA ALA A 30 -8.89 -5.99 21.21
C ALA A 30 -8.46 -7.48 21.16
N GLU A 31 -9.42 -8.38 21.10
CA GLU A 31 -9.15 -9.82 20.99
C GLU A 31 -8.52 -10.15 19.65
N ALA A 32 -9.04 -9.63 18.54
CA ALA A 32 -8.49 -9.80 17.22
C ALA A 32 -7.02 -9.29 17.15
N ALA A 33 -6.74 -8.12 17.70
CA ALA A 33 -5.39 -7.55 17.78
C ALA A 33 -4.44 -8.44 18.60
N ARG A 34 -4.86 -8.94 19.78
CA ARG A 34 -4.05 -9.86 20.59
C ARG A 34 -3.73 -11.18 19.89
N LYS A 35 -4.64 -11.66 19.03
CA LYS A 35 -4.44 -12.88 18.22
C LYS A 35 -3.60 -12.64 16.96
N GLY A 36 -3.19 -11.40 16.68
CA GLY A 36 -2.48 -11.04 15.45
C GLY A 36 -3.34 -11.23 14.20
N ALA A 37 -4.65 -11.02 14.33
CA ALA A 37 -5.56 -11.12 13.20
C ALA A 37 -5.36 -9.94 12.24
N SER A 38 -5.46 -10.20 10.94
CA SER A 38 -5.49 -9.17 9.91
C SER A 38 -6.89 -8.61 9.70
N ASP A 39 -7.91 -9.44 9.85
CA ASP A 39 -9.30 -9.07 9.62
C ASP A 39 -10.23 -9.72 10.67
N LEU A 40 -11.28 -9.00 11.04
CA LEU A 40 -12.40 -9.46 11.86
C LEU A 40 -13.64 -9.51 10.97
N LEU A 41 -14.37 -10.63 10.97
CA LEU A 41 -15.58 -10.82 10.18
C LEU A 41 -16.80 -10.94 11.10
N LEU A 42 -17.83 -10.15 10.79
CA LEU A 42 -19.12 -10.11 11.51
C LEU A 42 -20.24 -10.41 10.51
N VAL A 43 -20.81 -11.60 10.60
CA VAL A 43 -21.81 -12.10 9.64
C VAL A 43 -22.92 -12.81 10.40
N ALA A 44 -24.18 -12.46 10.11
CA ALA A 44 -25.33 -13.14 10.73
C ALA A 44 -25.36 -14.63 10.33
N GLY A 45 -25.62 -15.48 11.29
CA GLY A 45 -25.61 -16.94 11.13
C GLY A 45 -24.24 -17.59 11.35
N ALA A 46 -23.24 -16.81 11.78
CA ALA A 46 -21.91 -17.34 12.13
C ALA A 46 -21.41 -16.71 13.44
N PRO A 47 -20.53 -17.37 14.21
CA PRO A 47 -19.80 -16.72 15.29
C PRO A 47 -18.82 -15.69 14.71
N VAL A 48 -18.37 -14.76 15.56
CA VAL A 48 -17.29 -13.83 15.19
C VAL A 48 -16.09 -14.60 14.66
N ALA A 49 -15.60 -14.25 13.47
CA ALA A 49 -14.45 -14.92 12.88
C ALA A 49 -13.28 -13.96 12.67
N CYS A 50 -12.07 -14.46 12.82
CA CYS A 50 -10.84 -13.71 12.59
C CYS A 50 -10.03 -14.36 11.46
N ARG A 51 -9.32 -13.54 10.67
CA ARG A 51 -8.31 -14.01 9.73
C ARG A 51 -6.93 -13.92 10.38
N ILE A 52 -6.30 -15.07 10.62
CA ILE A 52 -4.97 -15.15 11.25
C ILE A 52 -4.05 -15.90 10.29
N HIS A 53 -2.92 -15.31 9.94
CA HIS A 53 -1.97 -15.85 8.94
C HIS A 53 -2.64 -16.28 7.62
N GLY A 54 -3.62 -15.48 7.15
CA GLY A 54 -4.36 -15.74 5.92
C GLY A 54 -5.49 -16.78 6.02
N ARG A 55 -5.64 -17.47 7.15
CA ARG A 55 -6.68 -18.48 7.38
C ARG A 55 -7.79 -17.94 8.29
N LEU A 56 -9.03 -18.31 7.98
CA LEU A 56 -10.16 -18.00 8.86
C LEU A 56 -10.17 -18.93 10.06
N ALA A 57 -10.33 -18.34 11.25
CA ALA A 57 -10.54 -19.03 12.51
C ALA A 57 -11.87 -18.49 13.10
N ALA A 58 -12.82 -19.39 13.34
CA ALA A 58 -14.05 -19.04 14.05
C ALA A 58 -13.75 -18.83 15.54
N GLY A 59 -14.38 -17.82 16.14
CA GLY A 59 -14.34 -17.62 17.59
C GLY A 59 -15.22 -18.63 18.33
N ALA A 60 -14.92 -18.84 19.60
CA ALA A 60 -15.71 -19.70 20.49
C ALA A 60 -17.02 -19.04 21.00
N GLY A 61 -17.37 -17.84 20.49
CA GLY A 61 -18.55 -17.07 20.90
C GLY A 61 -19.86 -17.61 20.27
N PRO A 62 -21.00 -17.01 20.66
CA PRO A 62 -22.30 -17.37 20.09
C PRO A 62 -22.38 -17.00 18.61
N VAL A 63 -23.30 -17.67 17.91
CA VAL A 63 -23.68 -17.32 16.55
C VAL A 63 -24.40 -15.97 16.58
N LEU A 64 -23.93 -15.01 15.75
CA LEU A 64 -24.52 -13.68 15.66
C LEU A 64 -25.86 -13.71 14.92
N GLU A 65 -26.83 -12.99 15.43
CA GLU A 65 -28.08 -12.68 14.71
C GLU A 65 -27.93 -11.35 13.94
N ASP A 66 -28.87 -11.04 13.02
CA ASP A 66 -28.83 -9.76 12.27
C ASP A 66 -28.86 -8.53 13.21
N GLY A 67 -29.62 -8.63 14.31
CA GLY A 67 -29.68 -7.59 15.34
C GLY A 67 -28.32 -7.33 16.01
N ASP A 68 -27.55 -8.38 16.30
CA ASP A 68 -26.23 -8.27 16.91
C ASP A 68 -25.24 -7.59 15.94
N VAL A 69 -25.23 -8.02 14.68
CA VAL A 69 -24.35 -7.44 13.64
C VAL A 69 -24.69 -5.96 13.44
N ARG A 70 -25.98 -5.59 13.40
CA ARG A 70 -26.41 -4.19 13.31
C ARG A 70 -25.96 -3.38 14.50
N ALA A 71 -26.15 -3.89 15.71
CA ALA A 71 -25.76 -3.22 16.94
C ALA A 71 -24.24 -2.96 17.00
N LEU A 72 -23.42 -3.87 16.46
CA LEU A 72 -21.97 -3.72 16.41
C LEU A 72 -21.50 -2.75 15.33
N LEU A 73 -22.13 -2.75 14.15
CA LEU A 73 -21.61 -2.06 12.95
C LEU A 73 -22.28 -0.69 12.70
N GLN A 74 -23.59 -0.52 12.96
CA GLN A 74 -24.27 0.75 12.67
C GLN A 74 -23.67 1.95 13.42
N PRO A 75 -23.19 1.83 14.68
CA PRO A 75 -22.55 2.96 15.37
C PRO A 75 -21.25 3.47 14.72
N LEU A 76 -20.68 2.74 13.76
CA LEU A 76 -19.52 3.18 13.00
C LEU A 76 -19.90 4.20 11.91
N LEU A 77 -21.18 4.27 11.50
CA LEU A 77 -21.65 5.04 10.36
C LEU A 77 -22.14 6.42 10.80
N ASN A 78 -21.67 7.45 10.10
CA ASN A 78 -22.31 8.75 10.11
C ASN A 78 -23.55 8.77 9.19
N GLN A 79 -24.34 9.87 9.20
CA GLN A 79 -25.56 9.97 8.41
C GLN A 79 -25.32 9.80 6.91
N ARG A 80 -24.25 10.36 6.36
CA ARG A 80 -23.89 10.23 4.93
C ARG A 80 -23.57 8.78 4.58
N GLN A 81 -22.74 8.13 5.37
CA GLN A 81 -22.35 6.72 5.18
C GLN A 81 -23.54 5.77 5.34
N LEU A 82 -24.48 6.09 6.25
CA LEU A 82 -25.71 5.31 6.37
C LEU A 82 -26.59 5.41 5.11
N GLN A 83 -26.72 6.61 4.53
CA GLN A 83 -27.43 6.82 3.27
C GLN A 83 -26.74 6.09 2.10
N GLU A 84 -25.40 6.14 2.04
CA GLU A 84 -24.61 5.41 1.07
C GLU A 84 -24.83 3.89 1.17
N LEU A 85 -24.75 3.34 2.38
CA LEU A 85 -25.03 1.92 2.63
C LEU A 85 -26.45 1.52 2.20
N GLN A 86 -27.42 2.39 2.42
CA GLN A 86 -28.81 2.13 2.00
C GLN A 86 -28.99 2.15 0.48
N ARG A 87 -28.30 3.08 -0.21
CA ARG A 87 -28.38 3.27 -1.66
C ARG A 87 -27.55 2.21 -2.40
N ASP A 88 -26.28 2.05 -2.03
CA ASP A 88 -25.28 1.29 -2.78
C ASP A 88 -25.09 -0.13 -2.25
N ARG A 89 -25.76 -0.44 -1.12
CA ARG A 89 -25.71 -1.74 -0.42
C ARG A 89 -24.33 -2.11 0.12
N SER A 90 -23.39 -1.23 0.05
CA SER A 90 -22.04 -1.36 0.61
C SER A 90 -21.47 0.02 0.94
N VAL A 91 -20.63 0.10 1.96
CA VAL A 91 -19.89 1.31 2.32
C VAL A 91 -18.55 0.94 2.96
N ASP A 92 -17.50 1.67 2.59
CA ASP A 92 -16.20 1.60 3.25
C ASP A 92 -16.11 2.71 4.32
N VAL A 93 -15.63 2.35 5.50
CA VAL A 93 -15.44 3.29 6.62
C VAL A 93 -14.10 3.07 7.28
N SER A 94 -13.45 4.16 7.67
CA SER A 94 -12.26 4.13 8.51
C SER A 94 -12.59 4.70 9.87
N PHE A 95 -12.05 4.12 10.93
CA PHE A 95 -12.25 4.63 12.28
C PHE A 95 -11.03 4.34 13.16
N HIS A 96 -10.90 5.11 14.22
CA HIS A 96 -9.86 4.96 15.24
C HIS A 96 -10.49 4.61 16.59
N ARG A 97 -9.83 3.74 17.35
CA ARG A 97 -10.17 3.45 18.75
C ARG A 97 -8.94 3.71 19.62
N PRO A 98 -9.04 4.62 20.59
CA PRO A 98 -7.94 4.90 21.51
C PRO A 98 -7.43 3.62 22.18
N GLY A 99 -6.12 3.38 22.14
CA GLY A 99 -5.48 2.19 22.70
C GLY A 99 -5.63 0.89 21.90
N LEU A 100 -6.42 0.88 20.81
CA LEU A 100 -6.60 -0.29 19.95
C LEU A 100 -6.06 -0.07 18.53
N GLY A 101 -5.90 1.18 18.07
CA GLY A 101 -5.38 1.51 16.76
C GLY A 101 -6.43 1.93 15.75
N ARG A 102 -6.08 1.86 14.47
CA ARG A 102 -6.96 2.21 13.34
C ARG A 102 -7.51 0.97 12.66
N PHE A 103 -8.69 1.14 12.08
CA PHE A 103 -9.44 0.08 11.42
C PHE A 103 -10.06 0.60 10.13
N ARG A 104 -10.11 -0.26 9.12
CA ARG A 104 -10.94 -0.06 7.92
C ARG A 104 -12.00 -1.13 7.91
N ALA A 105 -13.26 -0.76 7.73
CA ALA A 105 -14.36 -1.71 7.63
C ALA A 105 -15.09 -1.54 6.31
N ASN A 106 -15.39 -2.65 5.66
CA ASN A 106 -16.39 -2.71 4.60
C ASN A 106 -17.67 -3.28 5.19
N LEU A 107 -18.74 -2.49 5.18
CA LEU A 107 -20.07 -2.91 5.58
C LEU A 107 -20.91 -3.13 4.32
N HIS A 108 -21.62 -4.26 4.25
CA HIS A 108 -22.43 -4.60 3.08
C HIS A 108 -23.62 -5.47 3.45
N TYR A 109 -24.62 -5.50 2.57
CA TYR A 109 -25.74 -6.40 2.71
C TYR A 109 -25.47 -7.74 2.03
N GLN A 110 -25.82 -8.84 2.72
CA GLN A 110 -25.85 -10.18 2.19
C GLN A 110 -27.12 -10.90 2.64
N ARG A 111 -27.88 -11.55 1.74
CA ARG A 111 -29.15 -12.25 2.02
C ARG A 111 -30.15 -11.42 2.85
N GLY A 112 -30.18 -10.10 2.67
CA GLY A 112 -31.03 -9.17 3.42
C GLY A 112 -30.52 -8.77 4.80
N THR A 113 -29.43 -9.35 5.28
CA THR A 113 -28.79 -9.01 6.57
C THR A 113 -27.56 -8.15 6.37
N LEU A 114 -27.19 -7.35 7.38
CA LEU A 114 -25.93 -6.60 7.40
C LEU A 114 -24.77 -7.55 7.70
N ALA A 115 -23.64 -7.33 7.04
CA ALA A 115 -22.37 -7.97 7.35
C ALA A 115 -21.23 -6.94 7.31
N GLY A 116 -20.11 -7.25 7.95
CA GLY A 116 -18.93 -6.39 7.95
C GLY A 116 -17.64 -7.17 8.04
N THR A 117 -16.64 -6.69 7.30
CA THR A 117 -15.27 -7.13 7.43
C THR A 117 -14.44 -5.94 7.91
N ILE A 118 -13.81 -6.09 9.06
CA ILE A 118 -12.99 -5.04 9.68
C ILE A 118 -11.53 -5.45 9.59
N ARG A 119 -10.75 -4.68 8.86
CA ARG A 119 -9.29 -4.84 8.75
C ARG A 119 -8.60 -4.05 9.85
N LEU A 120 -7.68 -4.70 10.55
CA LEU A 120 -6.80 -4.07 11.51
C LEU A 120 -5.65 -3.41 10.76
N LEU A 121 -5.49 -2.09 10.91
CA LEU A 121 -4.37 -1.36 10.30
C LEU A 121 -3.16 -1.37 11.23
N PRO A 122 -1.93 -1.29 10.67
CA PRO A 122 -0.72 -1.31 11.48
C PRO A 122 -0.66 -0.12 12.46
N ASP A 123 -0.30 -0.39 13.71
CA ASP A 123 -0.17 0.63 14.76
C ASP A 123 1.20 1.32 14.78
N ARG A 124 2.21 0.69 14.18
CA ARG A 124 3.58 1.20 14.15
C ARG A 124 4.04 1.48 12.73
N ILE A 125 4.60 2.66 12.53
CA ILE A 125 5.24 3.02 11.27
C ILE A 125 6.54 2.22 11.16
N PRO A 126 6.74 1.45 10.06
CA PRO A 126 7.97 0.72 9.87
C PRO A 126 9.11 1.67 9.46
N THR A 127 10.35 1.24 9.70
CA THR A 127 11.54 1.91 9.14
C THR A 127 12.00 1.19 7.87
N LEU A 128 12.78 1.87 7.02
CA LEU A 128 13.38 1.22 5.84
C LEU A 128 14.20 -0.01 6.21
N ASP A 129 14.89 0.03 7.36
CA ASP A 129 15.68 -1.11 7.86
C ASP A 129 14.80 -2.27 8.32
N SER A 130 13.72 -1.99 9.05
CA SER A 130 12.78 -3.05 9.51
C SER A 130 12.03 -3.69 8.34
N LEU A 131 11.88 -2.97 7.24
CA LEU A 131 11.32 -3.48 5.99
C LEU A 131 12.38 -4.19 5.13
N HIS A 132 13.64 -4.23 5.53
CA HIS A 132 14.75 -4.79 4.77
C HIS A 132 14.93 -4.19 3.37
N LEU A 133 14.62 -2.92 3.23
CA LEU A 133 14.72 -2.20 1.97
C LEU A 133 16.17 -1.73 1.71
N PRO A 134 16.57 -1.58 0.43
CA PRO A 134 17.91 -1.14 0.08
C PRO A 134 18.27 0.21 0.73
N PRO A 135 19.47 0.35 1.33
CA PRO A 135 19.90 1.60 1.99
C PRO A 135 19.88 2.83 1.08
N GLY A 136 20.01 2.62 -0.24
CA GLY A 136 19.97 3.68 -1.25
C GLY A 136 18.66 4.47 -1.26
N LEU A 137 17.54 3.87 -0.78
CA LEU A 137 16.26 4.57 -0.69
C LEU A 137 16.28 5.75 0.30
N ARG A 138 17.16 5.77 1.30
CA ARG A 138 17.32 6.89 2.23
C ARG A 138 17.60 8.20 1.51
N ARG A 139 18.41 8.16 0.43
CA ARG A 139 18.76 9.35 -0.37
C ARG A 139 17.54 9.98 -1.05
N LEU A 140 16.51 9.20 -1.32
CA LEU A 140 15.28 9.73 -1.90
C LEU A 140 14.55 10.68 -0.94
N ALA A 141 14.60 10.43 0.36
CA ALA A 141 14.02 11.28 1.39
C ALA A 141 14.81 12.61 1.60
N GLU A 142 16.05 12.69 1.10
CA GLU A 142 16.89 13.90 1.16
C GLU A 142 16.58 14.89 0.02
N ALA A 143 15.90 14.43 -1.04
CA ALA A 143 15.54 15.27 -2.18
C ALA A 143 14.59 16.41 -1.76
N ARG A 144 14.74 17.57 -2.38
CA ARG A 144 13.89 18.75 -2.10
C ARG A 144 12.69 18.82 -3.02
N GLN A 145 12.82 18.33 -4.24
CA GLN A 145 11.77 18.37 -5.26
C GLN A 145 11.89 17.18 -6.21
N GLY A 146 10.81 16.86 -6.87
CA GLY A 146 10.72 15.81 -7.89
C GLY A 146 9.76 14.70 -7.50
N LEU A 147 9.61 13.71 -8.35
CA LEU A 147 8.63 12.61 -8.23
C LEU A 147 9.32 11.29 -7.89
N ILE A 148 8.90 10.67 -6.80
CA ILE A 148 9.27 9.31 -6.42
C ILE A 148 8.04 8.42 -6.62
N LEU A 149 8.17 7.38 -7.42
CA LEU A 149 7.12 6.39 -7.66
C LEU A 149 7.45 5.08 -6.96
N VAL A 150 6.52 4.56 -6.16
CA VAL A 150 6.60 3.22 -5.59
C VAL A 150 5.56 2.34 -6.30
N THR A 151 6.01 1.30 -6.98
CA THR A 151 5.13 0.48 -7.83
C THR A 151 5.15 -0.99 -7.41
N GLY A 152 4.14 -1.73 -7.87
CA GLY A 152 3.99 -3.16 -7.57
C GLY A 152 2.51 -3.55 -7.41
N SER A 153 2.23 -4.83 -7.38
CA SER A 153 0.89 -5.38 -7.17
C SER A 153 0.32 -5.00 -5.79
N THR A 154 -0.97 -5.21 -5.60
CA THR A 154 -1.60 -5.09 -4.28
C THR A 154 -0.92 -6.03 -3.28
N GLY A 155 -0.61 -5.53 -2.09
CA GLY A 155 0.08 -6.30 -1.06
C GLY A 155 1.60 -6.44 -1.25
N SER A 156 2.22 -5.73 -2.20
CA SER A 156 3.68 -5.71 -2.39
C SER A 156 4.44 -4.85 -1.38
N GLY A 157 3.74 -4.14 -0.47
CA GLY A 157 4.34 -3.32 0.59
C GLY A 157 4.55 -1.85 0.22
N LYS A 158 3.91 -1.33 -0.83
CA LYS A 158 4.03 0.07 -1.28
C LYS A 158 3.74 1.07 -0.17
N SER A 159 2.57 0.93 0.51
CA SER A 159 2.17 1.84 1.59
C SER A 159 3.17 1.84 2.76
N SER A 160 3.70 0.66 3.12
CA SER A 160 4.72 0.55 4.16
C SER A 160 6.03 1.25 3.77
N THR A 161 6.44 1.12 2.50
CA THR A 161 7.64 1.80 1.98
C THR A 161 7.46 3.31 1.96
N LEU A 162 6.31 3.79 1.50
CA LEU A 162 5.97 5.22 1.53
C LEU A 162 5.91 5.76 2.95
N ALA A 163 5.25 5.04 3.87
CA ALA A 163 5.18 5.43 5.28
C ALA A 163 6.59 5.53 5.90
N ALA A 164 7.49 4.59 5.60
CA ALA A 164 8.86 4.63 6.07
C ALA A 164 9.66 5.81 5.50
N LEU A 165 9.44 6.18 4.23
CA LEU A 165 10.06 7.36 3.62
C LEU A 165 9.53 8.66 4.24
N ILE A 166 8.21 8.78 4.40
CA ILE A 166 7.57 9.94 5.05
C ILE A 166 8.03 10.07 6.50
N ASP A 167 8.10 8.96 7.25
CA ASP A 167 8.60 9.01 8.64
C ASP A 167 10.06 9.44 8.73
N LEU A 168 10.88 9.05 7.77
CA LEU A 168 12.28 9.49 7.68
C LEU A 168 12.37 11.01 7.42
N VAL A 169 11.58 11.55 6.50
CA VAL A 169 11.48 13.00 6.25
C VAL A 169 10.99 13.70 7.52
N ASN A 170 9.90 13.21 8.12
CA ASN A 170 9.30 13.76 9.34
C ASN A 170 10.29 13.81 10.53
N ALA A 171 11.16 12.81 10.63
CA ALA A 171 12.16 12.76 11.72
C ALA A 171 13.37 13.69 11.48
N THR A 172 13.70 14.00 10.21
CA THR A 172 14.99 14.63 9.87
C THR A 172 14.88 16.04 9.30
N ARG A 173 13.69 16.44 8.80
CA ARG A 173 13.48 17.71 8.11
C ARG A 173 12.42 18.55 8.84
N ARG A 174 12.52 19.88 8.70
CA ARG A 174 11.53 20.84 9.25
C ARG A 174 10.63 21.32 8.13
N ASP A 175 9.84 20.37 7.61
CA ASP A 175 9.03 20.57 6.42
C ASP A 175 7.54 20.48 6.75
N HIS A 176 6.70 21.02 5.88
CA HIS A 176 5.27 20.78 5.86
C HIS A 176 4.99 19.57 4.94
N ILE A 177 4.54 18.47 5.52
CA ILE A 177 4.22 17.22 4.82
C ILE A 177 2.71 17.10 4.74
N VAL A 178 2.16 16.94 3.53
CA VAL A 178 0.72 16.69 3.36
C VAL A 178 0.53 15.37 2.60
N THR A 179 -0.30 14.48 3.15
CA THR A 179 -0.66 13.23 2.48
C THR A 179 -2.12 13.24 2.04
N ILE A 180 -2.41 12.60 0.91
CA ILE A 180 -3.77 12.32 0.42
C ILE A 180 -3.86 10.81 0.21
N GLU A 181 -4.72 10.13 0.97
CA GLU A 181 -4.77 8.67 1.03
C GLU A 181 -6.22 8.15 0.97
N ASP A 182 -6.40 6.88 0.57
CA ASP A 182 -7.72 6.22 0.49
C ASP A 182 -7.63 4.74 0.94
N PRO A 183 -7.76 4.49 2.26
CA PRO A 183 -7.71 5.42 3.39
C PRO A 183 -6.29 5.66 3.92
N VAL A 184 -6.16 6.49 4.99
CA VAL A 184 -4.92 6.62 5.76
C VAL A 184 -4.61 5.30 6.45
N GLU A 185 -3.50 4.63 6.05
CA GLU A 185 -3.07 3.34 6.64
C GLU A 185 -2.18 3.54 7.87
N TYR A 186 -1.27 4.52 7.86
CA TYR A 186 -0.35 4.83 8.96
C TYR A 186 -0.56 6.25 9.45
N VAL A 187 -0.67 6.45 10.75
CA VAL A 187 -0.78 7.78 11.35
C VAL A 187 0.61 8.28 11.72
N HIS A 188 1.00 9.40 11.13
CA HIS A 188 2.30 10.04 11.39
C HIS A 188 2.16 11.08 12.51
N PRO A 189 2.82 10.88 13.67
CA PRO A 189 2.90 11.95 14.68
C PRO A 189 3.80 13.07 14.16
N ASN A 190 3.50 14.32 14.53
CA ASN A 190 4.42 15.42 14.27
C ASN A 190 5.72 15.23 15.06
N ARG A 191 6.87 15.34 14.36
CA ARG A 191 8.22 15.24 14.96
C ARG A 191 9.01 16.51 14.65
N SER A 192 9.95 16.44 13.69
CA SER A 192 10.66 17.62 13.19
C SER A 192 9.83 18.40 12.17
N ALA A 193 9.01 17.70 11.41
CA ALA A 193 8.05 18.23 10.44
C ALA A 193 6.64 18.34 11.03
N ILE A 194 5.77 19.09 10.34
CA ILE A 194 4.32 19.06 10.55
C ILE A 194 3.72 18.15 9.49
N VAL A 195 2.89 17.20 9.89
CA VAL A 195 2.25 16.23 8.99
C VAL A 195 0.75 16.41 9.03
N GLU A 196 0.15 16.70 7.88
CA GLU A 196 -1.29 16.70 7.65
C GLU A 196 -1.65 15.50 6.78
N GLN A 197 -2.69 14.74 7.16
CA GLN A 197 -3.14 13.56 6.44
C GLN A 197 -4.60 13.73 6.05
N ILE A 198 -4.87 13.78 4.76
CA ILE A 198 -6.20 13.97 4.16
C ILE A 198 -6.70 12.60 3.68
N GLU A 199 -7.83 12.15 4.22
CA GLU A 199 -8.48 10.92 3.81
C GLU A 199 -9.58 11.19 2.78
N VAL A 200 -9.44 10.60 1.58
CA VAL A 200 -10.45 10.69 0.54
C VAL A 200 -11.75 10.05 1.01
N GLY A 201 -12.86 10.71 0.75
CA GLY A 201 -14.18 10.28 1.22
C GLY A 201 -14.58 10.81 2.60
N GLN A 202 -13.60 11.22 3.43
CA GLN A 202 -13.85 11.88 4.71
C GLN A 202 -13.54 13.38 4.66
N ASP A 203 -12.28 13.71 4.33
CA ASP A 203 -11.75 15.08 4.38
C ASP A 203 -11.78 15.76 3.01
N ALA A 204 -11.75 14.98 1.94
CA ALA A 204 -11.84 15.47 0.56
C ALA A 204 -12.68 14.53 -0.32
N PRO A 205 -13.33 15.04 -1.38
CA PRO A 205 -14.17 14.20 -2.23
C PRO A 205 -13.36 13.24 -3.12
N ASP A 206 -12.19 13.66 -3.59
CA ASP A 206 -11.32 12.92 -4.50
C ASP A 206 -9.86 13.39 -4.43
N PHE A 207 -8.94 12.63 -5.04
CA PHE A 207 -7.51 12.93 -5.06
C PHE A 207 -7.20 14.25 -5.77
N ALA A 208 -7.79 14.50 -6.94
CA ALA A 208 -7.51 15.69 -7.73
C ALA A 208 -7.97 16.97 -7.03
N GLY A 209 -9.16 16.95 -6.40
CA GLY A 209 -9.70 18.06 -5.61
C GLY A 209 -8.84 18.37 -4.39
N ALA A 210 -8.45 17.35 -3.64
CA ALA A 210 -7.53 17.48 -2.52
C ALA A 210 -6.20 18.09 -2.95
N LEU A 211 -5.59 17.56 -4.04
CA LEU A 211 -4.29 18.03 -4.54
C LEU A 211 -4.35 19.47 -5.02
N ARG A 212 -5.41 19.89 -5.74
CA ARG A 212 -5.61 21.30 -6.09
C ARG A 212 -5.71 22.23 -4.87
N SER A 213 -6.31 21.75 -3.79
CA SER A 213 -6.44 22.52 -2.56
C SER A 213 -5.11 22.67 -1.83
N LEU A 214 -4.39 21.54 -1.65
CA LEU A 214 -3.15 21.52 -0.88
C LEU A 214 -2.00 22.31 -1.54
N LEU A 215 -1.97 22.43 -2.88
CA LEU A 215 -0.98 23.26 -3.59
C LEU A 215 -1.05 24.77 -3.22
N ARG A 216 -2.11 25.20 -2.51
CA ARG A 216 -2.23 26.55 -1.97
C ARG A 216 -1.87 26.65 -0.49
N GLN A 217 -1.42 25.55 0.11
CA GLN A 217 -1.08 25.44 1.53
C GLN A 217 0.44 25.46 1.76
N ASP A 218 1.23 25.68 0.70
CA ASP A 218 2.70 25.74 0.70
C ASP A 218 3.35 24.48 1.31
N PRO A 219 2.98 23.25 0.84
CA PRO A 219 3.61 22.03 1.31
C PRO A 219 5.02 21.88 0.73
N ASP A 220 5.95 21.32 1.50
CA ASP A 220 7.28 20.94 0.98
C ASP A 220 7.27 19.51 0.41
N VAL A 221 6.51 18.62 1.05
CA VAL A 221 6.43 17.20 0.71
C VAL A 221 4.97 16.77 0.58
N ILE A 222 4.66 16.14 -0.53
CA ILE A 222 3.30 15.68 -0.85
C ILE A 222 3.34 14.16 -1.04
N LEU A 223 2.45 13.42 -0.36
CA LEU A 223 2.18 12.03 -0.68
C LEU A 223 0.80 11.93 -1.32
N VAL A 224 0.72 11.38 -2.53
CA VAL A 224 -0.52 11.01 -3.19
C VAL A 224 -0.59 9.49 -3.21
N GLY A 225 -1.51 8.92 -2.44
CA GLY A 225 -1.59 7.48 -2.19
C GLY A 225 -1.54 6.65 -3.47
N GLU A 226 -2.26 7.08 -4.51
CA GLU A 226 -2.19 6.49 -5.84
C GLU A 226 -2.63 7.46 -6.95
N MET A 227 -2.14 7.22 -8.17
CA MET A 227 -2.53 7.94 -9.38
C MET A 227 -3.34 7.03 -10.31
N ARG A 228 -4.67 7.19 -10.29
CA ARG A 228 -5.58 6.36 -11.11
C ARG A 228 -6.01 7.03 -12.41
N ASP A 229 -6.04 8.35 -12.43
CA ASP A 229 -6.62 9.16 -13.50
C ASP A 229 -5.62 10.19 -14.06
N PRO A 230 -5.83 10.64 -15.32
CA PRO A 230 -4.92 11.62 -15.96
C PRO A 230 -4.85 12.97 -15.25
N GLU A 231 -5.94 13.39 -14.61
CA GLU A 231 -5.98 14.70 -13.93
C GLU A 231 -5.06 14.69 -12.70
N THR A 232 -5.19 13.66 -11.85
CA THR A 232 -4.31 13.46 -10.70
C THR A 232 -2.84 13.35 -11.14
N MET A 233 -2.55 12.59 -12.22
CA MET A 233 -1.20 12.47 -12.77
C MET A 233 -0.63 13.80 -13.24
N ALA A 234 -1.41 14.62 -13.94
CA ALA A 234 -0.98 15.94 -14.42
C ALA A 234 -0.64 16.88 -13.24
N LEU A 235 -1.48 16.89 -12.20
CA LEU A 235 -1.26 17.70 -11.00
C LEU A 235 -0.01 17.25 -10.22
N VAL A 236 0.21 15.94 -10.10
CA VAL A 236 1.42 15.36 -9.46
C VAL A 236 2.69 15.78 -10.22
N LEU A 237 2.68 15.67 -11.56
CA LEU A 237 3.82 16.08 -12.38
C LEU A 237 4.09 17.59 -12.23
N ALA A 238 3.04 18.42 -12.29
CA ALA A 238 3.16 19.87 -12.11
C ALA A 238 3.73 20.23 -10.72
N ALA A 239 3.23 19.60 -9.64
CA ALA A 239 3.74 19.81 -8.29
C ALA A 239 5.23 19.43 -8.18
N ALA A 240 5.63 18.29 -8.74
CA ALA A 240 7.01 17.83 -8.73
C ALA A 240 7.96 18.73 -9.55
N GLU A 241 7.47 19.40 -10.59
CA GLU A 241 8.25 20.39 -11.36
C GLU A 241 8.37 21.74 -10.64
N THR A 242 7.37 22.10 -9.83
CA THR A 242 7.28 23.45 -9.21
C THR A 242 7.87 23.52 -7.80
N GLY A 243 8.70 22.57 -7.40
CA GLY A 243 9.50 22.67 -6.17
C GLY A 243 9.10 21.74 -5.04
N HIS A 244 8.09 20.89 -5.23
CA HIS A 244 7.64 19.94 -4.19
C HIS A 244 8.31 18.56 -4.37
N LEU A 245 8.61 17.90 -3.26
CA LEU A 245 8.91 16.47 -3.27
C LEU A 245 7.60 15.70 -3.26
N VAL A 246 7.30 15.00 -4.34
CA VAL A 246 6.06 14.22 -4.46
C VAL A 246 6.35 12.73 -4.45
N LEU A 247 5.65 12.01 -3.58
CA LEU A 247 5.67 10.54 -3.51
C LEU A 247 4.30 10.01 -3.95
N SER A 248 4.30 8.97 -4.79
CA SER A 248 3.02 8.36 -5.22
C SER A 248 3.19 6.89 -5.59
N THR A 249 2.05 6.21 -5.85
CA THR A 249 2.06 4.81 -6.29
C THR A 249 1.41 4.59 -7.64
N LEU A 250 1.85 3.49 -8.28
CA LEU A 250 1.22 2.90 -9.44
C LEU A 250 1.11 1.38 -9.26
N HIS A 251 0.19 0.75 -9.99
CA HIS A 251 0.02 -0.70 -10.01
C HIS A 251 0.71 -1.34 -11.22
N THR A 252 2.00 -1.07 -11.37
CA THR A 252 2.85 -1.65 -12.43
C THR A 252 3.92 -2.53 -11.81
N ASN A 253 4.40 -3.52 -12.56
CA ASN A 253 5.32 -4.51 -12.02
C ASN A 253 6.79 -4.07 -12.07
N ASP A 254 7.16 -3.24 -13.05
CA ASP A 254 8.53 -2.75 -13.24
C ASP A 254 8.57 -1.24 -13.55
N ALA A 255 9.76 -0.68 -13.51
CA ALA A 255 9.99 0.76 -13.72
C ALA A 255 9.67 1.22 -15.14
N SER A 256 9.92 0.39 -16.17
CA SER A 256 9.61 0.73 -17.56
C SER A 256 8.10 0.84 -17.77
N GLN A 257 7.35 -0.12 -17.21
CA GLN A 257 5.88 -0.10 -17.22
C GLN A 257 5.31 1.11 -16.48
N ALA A 258 5.96 1.58 -15.41
CA ALA A 258 5.51 2.77 -14.69
C ALA A 258 5.56 4.03 -15.59
N VAL A 259 6.63 4.20 -16.35
CA VAL A 259 6.78 5.29 -17.33
C VAL A 259 5.70 5.18 -18.41
N SER A 260 5.57 4.01 -19.04
CA SER A 260 4.56 3.77 -20.08
C SER A 260 3.13 4.01 -19.55
N ARG A 261 2.81 3.53 -18.34
CA ARG A 261 1.49 3.67 -17.74
C ARG A 261 1.06 5.13 -17.55
N ILE A 262 2.00 6.00 -17.13
CA ILE A 262 1.72 7.43 -17.03
C ILE A 262 1.41 8.00 -18.41
N LEU A 263 2.23 7.72 -19.40
CA LEU A 263 2.06 8.24 -20.76
C LEU A 263 0.77 7.77 -21.41
N ASP A 264 0.46 6.48 -21.30
CA ASP A 264 -0.74 5.86 -21.89
C ASP A 264 -2.05 6.36 -21.27
N SER A 265 -1.97 6.99 -20.11
CA SER A 265 -3.12 7.62 -19.47
C SER A 265 -3.55 8.93 -20.17
N PHE A 266 -2.70 9.49 -21.04
CA PHE A 266 -2.98 10.74 -21.73
C PHE A 266 -3.24 10.52 -23.23
N PRO A 267 -4.09 11.40 -23.85
CA PRO A 267 -4.26 11.39 -25.30
C PRO A 267 -2.92 11.50 -26.04
N LEU A 268 -2.78 10.84 -27.18
CA LEU A 268 -1.55 10.81 -27.98
C LEU A 268 -0.96 12.21 -28.25
N GLY A 269 -1.81 13.21 -28.50
CA GLY A 269 -1.36 14.59 -28.74
C GLY A 269 -0.67 15.25 -27.54
N ASN A 270 -0.97 14.80 -26.31
CA ASN A 270 -0.41 15.35 -25.07
C ASN A 270 0.83 14.57 -24.59
N GLN A 271 1.02 13.36 -25.06
CA GLN A 271 2.09 12.47 -24.57
C GLN A 271 3.50 13.08 -24.73
N PRO A 272 3.86 13.82 -25.80
CA PRO A 272 5.16 14.45 -25.89
C PRO A 272 5.44 15.46 -24.78
N GLN A 273 4.44 16.25 -24.40
CA GLN A 273 4.54 17.19 -23.30
C GLN A 273 4.68 16.48 -21.95
N ILE A 274 3.83 15.48 -21.69
CA ILE A 274 3.87 14.69 -20.45
C ILE A 274 5.21 13.95 -20.32
N ARG A 275 5.75 13.41 -21.42
CA ARG A 275 7.06 12.78 -21.47
C ARG A 275 8.18 13.75 -21.09
N GLN A 276 8.12 14.97 -21.61
CA GLN A 276 9.06 16.03 -21.24
C GLN A 276 8.98 16.33 -19.74
N GLN A 277 7.78 16.56 -19.21
CA GLN A 277 7.54 16.82 -17.79
C GLN A 277 8.02 15.66 -16.91
N LEU A 278 7.63 14.43 -17.24
CA LEU A 278 8.07 13.24 -16.50
C LEU A 278 9.60 13.12 -16.50
N SER A 279 10.25 13.37 -17.65
CA SER A 279 11.72 13.30 -17.74
C SER A 279 12.42 14.33 -16.84
N MET A 280 11.76 15.43 -16.53
CA MET A 280 12.31 16.49 -15.65
C MET A 280 11.97 16.23 -14.17
N ALA A 281 10.73 15.87 -13.91
CA ALA A 281 10.22 15.68 -12.54
C ALA A 281 10.68 14.38 -11.88
N LEU A 282 10.82 13.28 -12.63
CA LEU A 282 11.12 11.96 -12.06
C LEU A 282 12.47 11.96 -11.34
N LEU A 283 12.48 11.45 -10.10
CA LEU A 283 13.69 11.17 -9.30
C LEU A 283 14.01 9.68 -9.31
N ALA A 284 12.99 8.84 -9.02
CA ALA A 284 13.17 7.40 -8.96
C ALA A 284 11.87 6.66 -9.18
N VAL A 285 11.98 5.42 -9.64
CA VAL A 285 10.92 4.41 -9.58
C VAL A 285 11.42 3.23 -8.75
N VAL A 286 10.66 2.88 -7.72
CA VAL A 286 10.91 1.75 -6.82
C VAL A 286 9.85 0.70 -7.10
N ALA A 287 10.17 -0.32 -7.91
CA ALA A 287 9.25 -1.42 -8.14
C ALA A 287 9.51 -2.54 -7.12
N GLN A 288 8.45 -3.03 -6.47
CA GLN A 288 8.57 -3.88 -5.29
C GLN A 288 7.66 -5.10 -5.37
N GLN A 289 8.21 -6.25 -4.97
CA GLN A 289 7.49 -7.49 -4.72
C GLN A 289 7.82 -8.02 -3.32
N LEU A 290 6.87 -8.71 -2.69
CA LEU A 290 7.12 -9.50 -1.48
C LEU A 290 7.19 -10.98 -1.85
N VAL A 291 8.38 -11.57 -1.78
CA VAL A 291 8.64 -12.96 -2.14
C VAL A 291 8.70 -13.85 -0.90
N PRO A 292 8.20 -15.10 -0.93
CA PRO A 292 8.25 -16.02 0.21
C PRO A 292 9.69 -16.26 0.68
N THR A 293 9.88 -16.28 2.00
CA THR A 293 11.14 -16.69 2.61
C THR A 293 11.43 -18.17 2.37
N ARG A 294 12.71 -18.56 2.50
CA ARG A 294 13.16 -19.95 2.31
C ARG A 294 12.45 -20.95 3.23
N ASP A 295 12.09 -20.53 4.44
CA ASP A 295 11.36 -21.33 5.44
C ASP A 295 9.84 -21.26 5.27
N GLY A 296 9.34 -20.44 4.36
CA GLY A 296 7.91 -20.23 4.10
C GLY A 296 7.15 -19.51 5.23
N GLN A 297 7.85 -19.00 6.26
CA GLN A 297 7.21 -18.38 7.42
C GLN A 297 7.00 -16.87 7.26
N GLY A 298 7.56 -16.26 6.23
CA GLY A 298 7.48 -14.82 5.99
C GLY A 298 7.65 -14.44 4.54
N ARG A 299 7.85 -13.14 4.33
CA ARG A 299 8.11 -12.58 3.00
C ARG A 299 9.29 -11.62 3.07
N TRP A 300 10.06 -11.56 1.99
CA TRP A 300 11.19 -10.66 1.84
C TRP A 300 10.96 -9.71 0.66
N PRO A 301 11.26 -8.41 0.77
CA PRO A 301 11.11 -7.50 -0.36
C PRO A 301 12.19 -7.76 -1.41
N ALA A 302 11.79 -7.97 -2.64
CA ALA A 302 12.63 -7.83 -3.82
C ALA A 302 12.33 -6.48 -4.46
N VAL A 303 13.36 -5.68 -4.71
CA VAL A 303 13.22 -4.29 -5.12
C VAL A 303 14.01 -4.04 -6.40
N GLU A 304 13.33 -3.50 -7.40
CA GLU A 304 13.95 -2.87 -8.56
C GLU A 304 14.00 -1.37 -8.33
N LEU A 305 15.13 -0.73 -8.58
CA LEU A 305 15.34 0.70 -8.39
C LEU A 305 15.89 1.33 -9.67
N LEU A 306 15.09 2.19 -10.28
CA LEU A 306 15.49 3.10 -11.34
C LEU A 306 15.70 4.49 -10.76
N ASN A 307 16.92 5.01 -10.80
CA ASN A 307 17.22 6.40 -10.52
C ASN A 307 17.18 7.21 -11.82
N ALA A 308 16.52 8.35 -11.83
CA ALA A 308 16.39 9.20 -13.00
C ALA A 308 17.70 9.99 -13.25
N SER A 309 18.77 9.26 -13.55
CA SER A 309 20.03 9.81 -13.97
C SER A 309 19.91 10.52 -15.34
N HIS A 310 20.93 11.28 -15.72
CA HIS A 310 20.89 12.03 -16.99
C HIS A 310 20.62 11.13 -18.21
N PRO A 311 21.27 9.95 -18.36
CA PRO A 311 20.92 9.00 -19.42
C PRO A 311 19.47 8.54 -19.37
N VAL A 312 18.95 8.18 -18.17
CA VAL A 312 17.57 7.73 -17.98
C VAL A 312 16.57 8.81 -18.40
N ARG A 313 16.77 10.06 -17.95
CA ARG A 313 15.94 11.20 -18.37
C ARG A 313 15.93 11.40 -19.88
N ASN A 314 17.08 11.20 -20.55
CA ASN A 314 17.18 11.31 -21.99
C ASN A 314 16.43 10.19 -22.71
N LEU A 315 16.50 8.94 -22.21
CA LEU A 315 15.73 7.82 -22.74
C LEU A 315 14.21 8.07 -22.65
N ILE A 316 13.74 8.51 -21.47
CA ILE A 316 12.33 8.85 -21.26
C ILE A 316 11.90 9.95 -22.25
N ARG A 317 12.70 11.01 -22.41
CA ARG A 317 12.38 12.13 -23.30
C ARG A 317 12.28 11.72 -24.75
N LYS A 318 13.16 10.82 -25.20
CA LYS A 318 13.20 10.32 -26.59
C LYS A 318 12.15 9.25 -26.91
N GLY A 319 11.56 8.62 -25.89
CA GLY A 319 10.63 7.52 -26.07
C GLY A 319 11.32 6.16 -26.19
N ASP A 320 12.58 6.07 -25.77
CA ASP A 320 13.37 4.85 -25.77
C ASP A 320 13.17 4.03 -24.48
N ASP A 321 11.92 3.96 -23.98
CA ASP A 321 11.57 3.36 -22.69
C ASP A 321 12.01 1.88 -22.58
N HIS A 322 12.10 1.18 -23.71
CA HIS A 322 12.60 -0.20 -23.79
C HIS A 322 14.07 -0.35 -23.39
N GLN A 323 14.86 0.75 -23.42
CA GLN A 323 16.26 0.76 -23.01
C GLN A 323 16.45 1.03 -21.50
N LEU A 324 15.40 1.37 -20.75
CA LEU A 324 15.47 1.66 -19.31
C LEU A 324 16.02 0.46 -18.52
N TYR A 325 15.64 -0.76 -18.88
CA TYR A 325 16.19 -1.96 -18.25
C TYR A 325 17.72 -2.07 -18.43
N THR A 326 18.22 -1.82 -19.64
CA THR A 326 19.67 -1.83 -19.91
C THR A 326 20.39 -0.75 -19.09
N ALA A 327 19.79 0.45 -19.00
CA ALA A 327 20.33 1.52 -18.17
C ALA A 327 20.41 1.11 -16.70
N MET A 328 19.35 0.46 -16.15
CA MET A 328 19.37 -0.06 -14.77
C MET A 328 20.42 -1.15 -14.57
N SER A 329 20.51 -2.12 -15.50
CA SER A 329 21.43 -3.25 -15.35
C SER A 329 22.90 -2.84 -15.31
N THR A 330 23.24 -1.72 -15.94
CA THR A 330 24.59 -1.13 -15.99
C THR A 330 24.78 -0.01 -14.97
N GLY A 331 23.70 0.54 -14.39
CA GLY A 331 23.71 1.71 -13.51
C GLY A 331 23.97 1.42 -12.03
N LYS A 332 24.66 0.34 -11.69
CA LYS A 332 24.96 -0.04 -10.30
C LYS A 332 25.72 1.04 -9.54
N ALA A 333 26.64 1.75 -10.18
CA ALA A 333 27.38 2.85 -9.57
C ALA A 333 26.49 4.03 -9.17
N GLU A 334 25.33 4.19 -9.84
CA GLU A 334 24.30 5.18 -9.55
C GLU A 334 23.24 4.64 -8.56
N GLY A 335 23.45 3.44 -8.01
CA GLY A 335 22.58 2.80 -7.04
C GLY A 335 21.34 2.13 -7.68
N MET A 336 21.31 1.97 -9.00
CA MET A 336 20.25 1.25 -9.70
C MET A 336 20.38 -0.26 -9.51
N VAL A 337 19.25 -0.96 -9.47
CA VAL A 337 19.20 -2.42 -9.36
C VAL A 337 17.99 -2.95 -10.13
N THR A 338 18.18 -4.02 -10.91
CA THR A 338 17.06 -4.71 -11.55
C THR A 338 16.42 -5.72 -10.61
N MET A 339 15.19 -6.15 -10.92
CA MET A 339 14.50 -7.17 -10.14
C MET A 339 15.32 -8.47 -10.08
N GLU A 340 15.94 -8.90 -11.17
CA GLU A 340 16.75 -10.10 -11.24
C GLU A 340 18.01 -10.02 -10.38
N GLN A 341 18.66 -8.83 -10.32
CA GLN A 341 19.80 -8.59 -9.42
C GLN A 341 19.36 -8.69 -7.95
N SER A 342 18.25 -8.05 -7.60
CA SER A 342 17.69 -8.08 -6.26
C SER A 342 17.35 -9.52 -5.82
N LEU A 343 16.64 -10.27 -6.66
CA LEU A 343 16.32 -11.68 -6.39
C LEU A 343 17.57 -12.54 -6.24
N ALA A 344 18.57 -12.35 -7.10
CA ALA A 344 19.84 -13.08 -7.01
C ALA A 344 20.62 -12.76 -5.71
N GLU A 345 20.57 -11.52 -5.24
CA GLU A 345 21.15 -11.12 -3.95
C GLU A 345 20.44 -11.82 -2.77
N LEU A 346 19.11 -11.91 -2.81
CA LEU A 346 18.33 -12.63 -1.80
C LEU A 346 18.64 -14.13 -1.78
N VAL A 347 18.86 -14.75 -2.94
CA VAL A 347 19.29 -16.17 -3.05
C VAL A 347 20.68 -16.34 -2.44
N ARG A 348 21.65 -15.47 -2.80
CA ARG A 348 23.02 -15.54 -2.25
C ARG A 348 23.05 -15.31 -0.75
N ALA A 349 22.19 -14.45 -0.23
CA ALA A 349 22.02 -14.21 1.20
C ALA A 349 21.25 -15.35 1.92
N GLY A 350 20.79 -16.38 1.19
CA GLY A 350 20.05 -17.52 1.74
C GLY A 350 18.63 -17.17 2.23
N ARG A 351 18.10 -16.02 1.83
CA ARG A 351 16.78 -15.53 2.24
C ARG A 351 15.65 -16.21 1.50
N ILE A 352 15.84 -16.48 0.21
CA ILE A 352 14.87 -17.17 -0.66
C ILE A 352 15.56 -18.33 -1.39
N THR A 353 14.79 -19.21 -2.01
CA THR A 353 15.32 -20.30 -2.84
C THR A 353 15.51 -19.82 -4.30
N ARG A 354 16.25 -20.61 -5.09
CA ARG A 354 16.40 -20.35 -6.53
C ARG A 354 15.07 -20.50 -7.27
N GLU A 355 14.24 -21.44 -6.84
CA GLU A 355 12.90 -21.68 -7.38
C GLU A 355 12.00 -20.49 -7.11
N THR A 356 12.03 -19.92 -5.89
CA THR A 356 11.33 -18.69 -5.56
C THR A 356 11.78 -17.53 -6.44
N ALA A 357 13.09 -17.35 -6.63
CA ALA A 357 13.61 -16.30 -7.50
C ALA A 357 13.15 -16.48 -8.95
N ALA A 358 13.17 -17.70 -9.48
CA ALA A 358 12.73 -18.01 -10.84
C ALA A 358 11.22 -17.76 -11.04
N ALA A 359 10.40 -18.07 -10.02
CA ALA A 359 8.95 -17.84 -10.06
C ALA A 359 8.56 -16.34 -10.01
N HIS A 360 9.44 -15.47 -9.49
CA HIS A 360 9.17 -14.05 -9.28
C HIS A 360 9.96 -13.12 -10.19
N CYS A 361 10.90 -13.63 -11.02
CA CYS A 361 11.62 -12.80 -11.98
C CYS A 361 10.76 -12.49 -13.20
N PHE A 362 10.98 -11.32 -13.79
CA PHE A 362 10.31 -10.92 -15.04
C PHE A 362 11.06 -11.35 -16.27
N ARG A 363 12.39 -11.53 -16.16
CA ARG A 363 13.29 -11.87 -17.26
C ARG A 363 14.08 -13.13 -16.91
N SER A 364 13.47 -14.28 -17.19
CA SER A 364 13.99 -15.59 -16.81
C SER A 364 15.35 -15.91 -17.44
N ASP A 365 15.66 -15.32 -18.60
CA ASP A 365 16.93 -15.44 -19.32
C ASP A 365 18.07 -14.61 -18.70
N GLU A 366 17.74 -13.54 -17.95
CA GLU A 366 18.73 -12.70 -17.29
C GLU A 366 19.11 -13.22 -15.89
N LEU A 367 18.16 -13.80 -15.14
CA LEU A 367 18.37 -14.26 -13.76
C LEU A 367 19.59 -15.19 -13.60
N PRO A 368 19.83 -16.20 -14.48
CA PRO A 368 20.99 -17.10 -14.37
C PRO A 368 22.34 -16.39 -14.41
N ARG A 369 22.43 -15.22 -15.06
CA ARG A 369 23.67 -14.42 -15.14
C ARG A 369 24.07 -13.87 -13.76
N TYR A 370 23.10 -13.58 -12.92
CA TYR A 370 23.30 -13.04 -11.57
C TYR A 370 23.38 -14.12 -10.48
N LEU A 371 22.96 -15.37 -10.77
CA LEU A 371 23.00 -16.49 -9.83
C LEU A 371 24.32 -17.30 -9.87
N ARG A 372 25.26 -16.90 -10.73
CA ARG A 372 26.59 -17.54 -10.86
C ARG A 372 27.50 -17.19 -9.69
#